data_4e042ebde0a899e6857c243bf493d903
#
_entry.id   4e042ebde0a899e6857c243bf493d903
#
_cell.length_a   1.000
_cell.length_b   1.000
_cell.length_c   1.000
_cell.angle_alpha   90.00
_cell.angle_beta   90.00
_cell.angle_gamma   90.00
#
_symmetry.space_group_name_H-M   'P 1'
#
loop_
_entity.id
_entity.type
_entity.pdbx_description
1 polymer ?
#
loop_
_entity_poly.entity_id
_entity_poly.type
_entity_poly.pdbx_seq_one_letter_code
_entity_poly.pdbx_strand_id
1 'polypeptide(L)'
;MAKLYIIMYHYVRDLKNSRYPNIKGLDYELFKQQIAFLKEHFTIVAMEDVIEAWNSENGKLPENAALLTFDDGYIDNFTAVFPILKEHKVQGSFFIPGKTFTENVLLDVN
;
A
#
# COMPACT_ATOMS: atom_id res chain seq x y z
N MET A 1 -23.93 2.27 -7.11
CA MET A 1 -23.09 1.10 -7.30
C MET A 1 -21.76 1.31 -6.58
N ALA A 2 -21.38 0.38 -5.73
CA ALA A 2 -20.11 0.48 -5.02
C ALA A 2 -18.94 0.31 -5.99
N LYS A 3 -17.85 1.04 -5.72
CA LYS A 3 -16.62 0.96 -6.50
C LYS A 3 -15.46 0.64 -5.56
N LEU A 4 -14.52 -0.13 -6.06
CA LEU A 4 -13.28 -0.42 -5.34
C LEU A 4 -12.12 0.17 -6.13
N TYR A 5 -11.34 0.99 -5.46
CA TYR A 5 -10.12 1.56 -6.01
C TYR A 5 -8.94 0.81 -5.37
N ILE A 6 -8.14 0.18 -6.19
CA ILE A 6 -6.93 -0.52 -5.71
C ILE A 6 -5.74 0.35 -6.02
N ILE A 7 -5.05 0.80 -4.98
CA ILE A 7 -3.92 1.70 -5.11
C ILE A 7 -2.65 0.92 -4.83
N MET A 8 -1.75 0.89 -5.78
CA MET A 8 -0.55 0.08 -5.76
C MET A 8 0.67 0.96 -5.46
N TYR A 9 1.45 0.54 -4.47
CA TYR A 9 2.69 1.20 -4.11
C TYR A 9 3.87 0.23 -4.23
N HIS A 10 5.03 0.76 -4.56
CA HIS A 10 6.30 0.05 -4.57
C HIS A 10 7.25 0.70 -3.57
N TYR A 11 8.22 1.48 -4.03
CA TYR A 11 9.09 2.22 -3.13
C TYR A 11 8.38 3.41 -2.49
N VAL A 12 8.47 3.51 -1.17
CA VAL A 12 8.06 4.70 -0.42
C VAL A 12 9.21 5.01 0.54
N ARG A 13 9.93 6.10 0.30
CA ARG A 13 11.08 6.46 1.11
C ARG A 13 11.36 7.95 1.05
N ASP A 14 12.25 8.41 1.90
CA ASP A 14 12.71 9.79 1.85
C ASP A 14 13.68 9.94 0.67
N LEU A 15 13.11 10.11 -0.52
CA LEU A 15 13.90 10.18 -1.76
C LEU A 15 14.83 11.37 -1.81
N LYS A 16 14.42 12.50 -1.26
CA LYS A 16 15.21 13.73 -1.29
C LYS A 16 16.54 13.59 -0.56
N ASN A 17 16.54 12.83 0.52
CA ASN A 17 17.72 12.61 1.36
C ASN A 17 18.35 11.24 1.13
N SER A 18 17.85 10.50 0.14
CA SER A 18 18.37 9.18 -0.17
C SER A 18 19.61 9.28 -1.07
N ARG A 19 20.37 8.18 -1.12
CA ARG A 19 21.51 8.04 -2.00
C ARG A 19 21.13 8.09 -3.48
N TYR A 20 19.89 7.71 -3.81
CA TYR A 20 19.39 7.64 -5.18
C TYR A 20 18.07 8.40 -5.31
N PRO A 21 18.13 9.76 -5.30
CA PRO A 21 16.89 10.55 -5.27
C PRO A 21 16.05 10.46 -6.55
N ASN A 22 16.62 9.97 -7.64
CA ASN A 22 15.92 9.86 -8.92
C ASN A 22 15.37 8.45 -9.20
N ILE A 23 15.46 7.54 -8.25
CA ILE A 23 14.87 6.21 -8.40
C ILE A 23 13.35 6.33 -8.50
N LYS A 24 12.71 5.43 -9.26
CA LYS A 24 11.26 5.41 -9.36
C LYS A 24 10.66 4.99 -8.02
N GLY A 25 9.95 5.91 -7.41
CA GLY A 25 9.33 5.66 -6.11
C GLY A 25 8.56 6.88 -5.67
N LEU A 26 7.90 6.76 -4.54
CA LEU A 26 7.13 7.83 -3.96
C LEU A 26 7.87 8.42 -2.76
N ASP A 27 7.99 9.73 -2.74
CA ASP A 27 8.60 10.40 -1.59
C ASP A 27 7.73 10.24 -0.34
N TYR A 28 8.38 10.08 0.80
CA TYR A 28 7.74 9.84 2.10
C TYR A 28 6.71 10.92 2.45
N GLU A 29 7.04 12.18 2.22
CA GLU A 29 6.11 13.28 2.54
C GLU A 29 4.90 13.28 1.62
N LEU A 30 5.08 12.93 0.35
CA LEU A 30 3.97 12.79 -0.59
C LEU A 30 3.07 11.62 -0.21
N PHE A 31 3.66 10.52 0.26
CA PHE A 31 2.87 9.39 0.73
C PHE A 31 1.97 9.77 1.89
N LYS A 32 2.49 10.51 2.86
CA LYS A 32 1.68 11.02 3.99
C LYS A 32 0.50 11.85 3.50
N GLN A 33 0.74 12.73 2.54
CA GLN A 33 -0.30 13.57 1.96
C GLN A 33 -1.36 12.74 1.25
N GLN A 34 -0.94 11.70 0.52
CA GLN A 34 -1.87 10.80 -0.15
C GLN A 34 -2.74 10.03 0.84
N ILE A 35 -2.16 9.53 1.92
CA ILE A 35 -2.95 8.80 2.94
C ILE A 35 -3.98 9.73 3.58
N ALA A 36 -3.61 10.95 3.91
CA ALA A 36 -4.54 11.93 4.45
C ALA A 36 -5.68 12.23 3.48
N PHE A 37 -5.35 12.41 2.20
CA PHE A 37 -6.35 12.62 1.14
C PHE A 37 -7.30 11.44 1.01
N LEU A 38 -6.75 10.23 0.99
CA LEU A 38 -7.55 9.02 0.83
C LEU A 38 -8.50 8.81 2.01
N LYS A 39 -8.05 9.11 3.23
CA LYS A 39 -8.92 9.02 4.41
C LYS A 39 -10.08 10.01 4.34
N GLU A 40 -9.85 11.18 3.78
CA GLU A 40 -10.86 12.21 3.68
C GLU A 40 -11.91 11.90 2.61
N HIS A 41 -11.50 11.34 1.48
CA HIS A 41 -12.37 11.16 0.31
C HIS A 41 -12.78 9.71 0.05
N PHE A 42 -12.15 8.75 0.70
CA PHE A 42 -12.40 7.33 0.50
C PHE A 42 -12.52 6.63 1.84
N THR A 43 -13.14 5.44 1.81
CA THR A 43 -13.11 4.53 2.94
C THR A 43 -12.01 3.50 2.67
N ILE A 44 -10.94 3.54 3.44
CA ILE A 44 -9.84 2.58 3.28
C ILE A 44 -10.25 1.26 3.91
N VAL A 45 -10.25 0.20 3.12
CA VAL A 45 -10.67 -1.13 3.54
C VAL A 45 -9.49 -2.09 3.58
N ALA A 46 -9.63 -3.17 4.34
CA ALA A 46 -8.64 -4.23 4.39
C ALA A 46 -8.91 -5.27 3.31
N MET A 47 -7.90 -6.09 3.00
CA MET A 47 -8.05 -7.17 2.03
C MET A 47 -9.15 -8.17 2.46
N GLU A 48 -9.25 -8.45 3.76
CA GLU A 48 -10.29 -9.34 4.27
C GLU A 48 -11.69 -8.84 3.91
N ASP A 49 -11.91 -7.53 3.99
CA ASP A 49 -13.20 -6.94 3.64
C ASP A 49 -13.53 -7.14 2.16
N VAL A 50 -12.52 -7.01 1.31
CA VAL A 50 -12.67 -7.19 -0.14
C VAL A 50 -12.99 -8.65 -0.46
N ILE A 51 -12.25 -9.58 0.13
CA ILE A 51 -12.45 -11.03 -0.08
C ILE A 51 -13.84 -11.44 0.39
N GLU A 52 -14.25 -10.98 1.57
CA GLU A 52 -15.56 -11.29 2.11
C GLU A 52 -16.68 -10.76 1.20
N ALA A 53 -16.54 -9.52 0.74
CA ALA A 53 -17.52 -8.92 -0.18
C ALA A 53 -17.62 -9.68 -1.49
N TRP A 54 -16.48 -10.18 -2.01
CA TRP A 54 -16.43 -10.94 -3.25
C TRP A 54 -17.11 -12.31 -3.11
N ASN A 55 -16.89 -12.98 -1.98
CA ASN A 55 -17.35 -14.35 -1.77
C ASN A 55 -18.76 -14.47 -1.18
N SER A 56 -19.38 -13.36 -0.81
CA SER A 56 -20.70 -13.35 -0.16
C SER A 56 -21.75 -12.72 -1.08
N GLU A 57 -22.90 -13.35 -1.21
CA GLU A 57 -24.01 -12.78 -1.98
C GLU A 57 -24.50 -11.46 -1.38
N ASN A 58 -24.39 -11.31 -0.07
CA ASN A 58 -24.79 -10.10 0.64
C ASN A 58 -23.62 -9.22 1.02
N GLY A 59 -22.41 -9.60 0.62
CA GLY A 59 -21.22 -8.84 0.93
C GLY A 59 -21.21 -7.52 0.19
N LYS A 60 -20.91 -6.44 0.92
CA LYS A 60 -20.86 -5.11 0.34
C LYS A 60 -19.64 -4.36 0.84
N LEU A 61 -19.05 -3.61 -0.06
CA LEU A 61 -18.02 -2.65 0.29
C LEU A 61 -18.66 -1.26 0.46
N PRO A 62 -18.07 -0.40 1.28
CA PRO A 62 -18.49 1.00 1.32
C PRO A 62 -18.38 1.64 -0.06
N GLU A 63 -19.14 2.70 -0.30
CA GLU A 63 -18.95 3.50 -1.49
C GLU A 63 -17.56 4.12 -1.44
N ASN A 64 -16.92 4.24 -2.60
CA ASN A 64 -15.56 4.77 -2.69
C ASN A 64 -14.58 4.02 -1.78
N ALA A 65 -14.66 2.69 -1.74
CA ALA A 65 -13.71 1.88 -1.01
C ALA A 65 -12.33 1.94 -1.68
N ALA A 66 -11.28 2.10 -0.89
CA ALA A 66 -9.90 2.11 -1.37
C ALA A 66 -9.11 1.03 -0.65
N LEU A 67 -8.42 0.18 -1.43
CA LEU A 67 -7.54 -0.86 -0.92
C LEU A 67 -6.10 -0.45 -1.22
N LEU A 68 -5.28 -0.37 -0.19
CA LEU A 68 -3.86 -0.02 -0.34
C LEU A 68 -3.04 -1.30 -0.47
N THR A 69 -2.23 -1.39 -1.51
CA THR A 69 -1.37 -2.55 -1.75
C THR A 69 0.08 -2.10 -1.89
N PHE A 70 1.00 -2.90 -1.35
CA PHE A 70 2.43 -2.61 -1.36
C PHE A 70 3.16 -3.84 -1.86
N ASP A 71 3.87 -3.69 -2.97
CA ASP A 71 4.53 -4.80 -3.63
C ASP A 71 6.00 -4.91 -3.27
N ASP A 72 6.55 -6.09 -3.48
CA ASP A 72 7.98 -6.41 -3.47
C ASP A 72 8.67 -6.51 -2.10
N GLY A 73 7.96 -6.22 -1.01
CA GLY A 73 8.50 -6.46 0.34
C GLY A 73 9.75 -5.66 0.69
N TYR A 74 9.87 -4.43 0.17
CA TYR A 74 11.01 -3.57 0.51
C TYR A 74 11.01 -3.22 1.99
N ILE A 75 12.21 -2.97 2.54
CA ILE A 75 12.35 -2.57 3.93
C ILE A 75 11.57 -1.28 4.24
N ASP A 76 11.38 -0.42 3.25
CA ASP A 76 10.61 0.80 3.38
C ASP A 76 9.17 0.54 3.82
N ASN A 77 8.62 -0.64 3.48
CA ASN A 77 7.28 -1.01 3.90
C ASN A 77 7.18 -1.10 5.42
N PHE A 78 8.27 -1.46 6.09
CA PHE A 78 8.33 -1.51 7.53
C PHE A 78 8.76 -0.18 8.14
N THR A 79 9.79 0.47 7.58
CA THR A 79 10.42 1.65 8.18
C THR A 79 9.68 2.95 7.90
N ALA A 80 9.02 3.05 6.75
CA ALA A 80 8.33 4.27 6.33
C ALA A 80 6.82 4.10 6.27
N VAL A 81 6.34 3.05 5.62
CA VAL A 81 4.91 2.86 5.37
C VAL A 81 4.15 2.44 6.62
N PHE A 82 4.61 1.41 7.30
CA PHE A 82 3.90 0.85 8.45
C PHE A 82 3.63 1.89 9.55
N PRO A 83 4.61 2.72 9.96
CA PRO A 83 4.34 3.74 10.97
C PRO A 83 3.25 4.74 10.57
N ILE A 84 3.22 5.12 9.29
CA ILE A 84 2.21 6.06 8.78
C ILE A 84 0.83 5.42 8.80
N LEU A 85 0.71 4.17 8.32
CA LEU A 85 -0.56 3.46 8.35
C LEU A 85 -1.08 3.28 9.77
N LYS A 86 -0.18 2.95 10.70
CA LYS A 86 -0.53 2.79 12.11
C LYS A 86 -1.03 4.09 12.72
N GLU A 87 -0.36 5.19 12.44
CA GLU A 87 -0.75 6.52 12.91
C GLU A 87 -2.15 6.90 12.43
N HIS A 88 -2.46 6.60 11.18
CA HIS A 88 -3.76 6.89 10.58
C HIS A 88 -4.81 5.80 10.86
N LYS A 89 -4.43 4.72 11.53
CA LYS A 89 -5.33 3.59 11.87
C LYS A 89 -5.95 2.96 10.62
N VAL A 90 -5.18 2.83 9.57
CA VAL A 90 -5.60 2.18 8.32
C VAL A 90 -4.72 0.97 8.05
N GLN A 91 -5.22 0.05 7.23
CA GLN A 91 -4.50 -1.16 6.87
C GLN A 91 -4.02 -1.12 5.44
N GLY A 92 -2.87 -1.73 5.20
CA GLY A 92 -2.37 -2.00 3.86
C GLY A 92 -2.15 -3.49 3.68
N SER A 93 -2.14 -3.94 2.44
CA SER A 93 -1.85 -5.33 2.10
C SER A 93 -0.48 -5.39 1.45
N PHE A 94 0.39 -6.25 1.99
CA PHE A 94 1.78 -6.34 1.55
C PHE A 94 1.98 -7.66 0.82
N PHE A 95 2.45 -7.58 -0.42
CA PHE A 95 2.71 -8.74 -1.26
C PHE A 95 4.22 -8.98 -1.34
N ILE A 96 4.65 -10.10 -0.79
CA ILE A 96 6.06 -10.44 -0.69
C ILE A 96 6.40 -11.48 -1.75
N PRO A 97 7.38 -11.20 -2.66
CA PRO A 97 7.71 -12.17 -3.69
C PRO A 97 8.32 -13.44 -3.10
N GLY A 98 7.80 -14.60 -3.53
CA GLY A 98 8.32 -15.89 -3.09
C GLY A 98 9.79 -16.09 -3.47
N LYS A 99 10.21 -15.53 -4.61
CA LYS A 99 11.57 -15.66 -5.12
C LYS A 99 12.63 -15.15 -4.13
N THR A 100 12.33 -14.06 -3.41
CA THR A 100 13.24 -13.51 -2.41
C THR A 100 13.57 -14.53 -1.31
N PHE A 101 12.58 -15.34 -0.94
CA PHE A 101 12.75 -16.37 0.09
C PHE A 101 13.42 -17.63 -0.45
N THR A 102 12.98 -18.10 -1.63
CA THR A 102 13.44 -19.38 -2.18
C THR A 102 14.84 -19.29 -2.78
N GLU A 103 15.22 -18.15 -3.32
CA GLU A 103 16.50 -17.97 -4.00
C GLU A 103 17.44 -17.00 -3.28
N ASN A 104 16.99 -16.40 -2.18
CA ASN A 104 17.76 -15.43 -1.40
C ASN A 104 18.35 -14.30 -2.26
N VAL A 105 17.52 -13.75 -3.13
CA VAL A 105 17.90 -12.65 -4.03
C VAL A 105 17.09 -11.41 -3.73
N LEU A 106 17.63 -10.26 -4.12
CA LEU A 106 16.90 -8.99 -4.08
C LEU A 106 16.32 -8.72 -5.46
N LEU A 107 15.17 -8.09 -5.48
CA LEU A 107 14.54 -7.69 -6.73
C LEU A 107 15.05 -6.32 -7.17
N ASP A 108 15.29 -6.18 -8.46
CA ASP A 108 15.62 -4.89 -9.05
C ASP A 108 14.37 -4.08 -9.31
N VAL A 109 14.50 -2.76 -9.22
CA VAL A 109 13.45 -1.84 -9.61
C VAL A 109 13.73 -1.36 -11.02
N ASN A 110 12.86 -1.70 -11.89
CA ASN A 110 12.96 -1.28 -13.30
C ASN A 110 12.04 -0.10 -13.58
#